data_7d0c267fc013c0d7de38bdc012b021c8
#
_entry.id   7d0c267fc013c0d7de38bdc012b021c8
#
_cell.length_a   1.000
_cell.length_b   1.000
_cell.length_c   1.000
_cell.angle_alpha   90.00
_cell.angle_beta   90.00
_cell.angle_gamma   90.00
#
_symmetry.space_group_name_H-M   'P 1'
#
loop_
_entity.id
_entity.type
_entity.pdbx_description
1 polymer ?
#
loop_
_entity_poly.entity_id
_entity_poly.type
_entity_poly.pdbx_seq_one_letter_code
_entity_poly.pdbx_strand_id
1 'polypeptide(L)'
;PETLQNKNPRALQPATLLRTWLTVLRHPTFWAFSLLTTASYGGLFTFLAASSFVFIEVLGLTRTQYSWVLLSSALAYFVGTFFCRYLLARHGLKRTVVLAAGLSVSGGTLVVGGAALGWHQPWALLLPFYLFMLGHGIHQPCGQSGAVGPFPQAAGMASALNGFMMMLAAFAMGGWVGRHLDGTVWPLVYGVWFWSLVLGAVAWIL
;
A
#
# COMPACT_ATOMS: atom_id res chain seq x y z
N PRO A 1 5.68 -32.82 -0.97
CA PRO A 1 5.52 -33.00 -2.40
C PRO A 1 5.98 -31.74 -3.12
N GLU A 2 6.85 -31.89 -4.10
CA GLU A 2 7.41 -30.78 -4.87
C GLU A 2 6.34 -30.29 -5.85
N THR A 3 5.97 -29.02 -5.76
CA THR A 3 4.92 -28.41 -6.58
C THR A 3 5.41 -27.97 -7.97
N LEU A 4 6.71 -27.98 -8.21
CA LEU A 4 7.33 -27.60 -9.47
C LEU A 4 7.32 -28.77 -10.47
N GLN A 5 6.39 -28.75 -11.42
CA GLN A 5 6.24 -29.81 -12.41
C GLN A 5 7.36 -29.81 -13.48
N ASN A 6 7.94 -28.64 -13.79
CA ASN A 6 9.03 -28.49 -14.76
C ASN A 6 10.22 -27.73 -14.14
N LYS A 7 11.27 -28.45 -13.79
CA LYS A 7 12.53 -27.86 -13.29
C LYS A 7 13.30 -27.25 -14.45
N ASN A 8 13.64 -25.97 -14.35
CA ASN A 8 14.56 -25.33 -15.28
C ASN A 8 15.97 -25.34 -14.67
N PRO A 9 16.88 -26.23 -15.08
CA PRO A 9 18.23 -26.33 -14.51
C PRO A 9 19.10 -25.09 -14.81
N ARG A 10 18.68 -24.25 -15.77
CA ARG A 10 19.38 -23.02 -16.14
C ARG A 10 18.79 -21.76 -15.49
N ALA A 11 17.77 -21.90 -14.63
CA ALA A 11 17.06 -20.76 -14.01
C ALA A 11 17.99 -19.86 -13.19
N LEU A 12 19.02 -20.43 -12.55
CA LEU A 12 19.99 -19.71 -11.72
C LEU A 12 21.21 -19.19 -12.47
N GLN A 13 21.31 -19.40 -13.79
CA GLN A 13 22.41 -18.84 -14.58
C GLN A 13 22.28 -17.32 -14.65
N PRO A 14 23.36 -16.52 -14.41
CA PRO A 14 23.30 -15.06 -14.37
C PRO A 14 22.69 -14.43 -15.63
N ALA A 15 23.00 -14.96 -16.80
CA ALA A 15 22.45 -14.50 -18.08
C ALA A 15 20.94 -14.74 -18.17
N THR A 16 20.45 -15.89 -17.68
CA THR A 16 19.02 -16.22 -17.65
C THR A 16 18.28 -15.33 -16.66
N LEU A 17 18.86 -15.11 -15.47
CA LEU A 17 18.31 -14.20 -14.47
C LEU A 17 18.18 -12.78 -15.00
N LEU A 18 19.25 -12.25 -15.60
CA LEU A 18 19.23 -10.89 -16.16
C LEU A 18 18.19 -10.75 -17.28
N ARG A 19 18.09 -11.74 -18.18
CA ARG A 19 17.10 -11.75 -19.25
C ARG A 19 15.67 -11.77 -18.68
N THR A 20 15.41 -12.59 -17.66
CA THR A 20 14.11 -12.68 -17.01
C THR A 20 13.76 -11.36 -16.31
N TRP A 21 14.72 -10.75 -15.62
CA TRP A 21 14.59 -9.42 -15.03
C TRP A 21 14.14 -8.38 -16.05
N LEU A 22 14.88 -8.30 -17.16
CA LEU A 22 14.58 -7.35 -18.23
C LEU A 22 13.21 -7.61 -18.87
N THR A 23 12.80 -8.87 -18.98
CA THR A 23 11.47 -9.23 -19.48
C THR A 23 10.36 -8.71 -18.56
N VAL A 24 10.49 -8.90 -17.25
CA VAL A 24 9.52 -8.40 -16.27
C VAL A 24 9.50 -6.87 -16.24
N LEU A 25 10.66 -6.22 -16.16
CA LEU A 25 10.78 -4.76 -16.10
C LEU A 25 10.33 -4.04 -17.38
N ARG A 26 10.32 -4.70 -18.53
CA ARG A 26 9.82 -4.12 -19.79
C ARG A 26 8.31 -4.25 -19.96
N HIS A 27 7.64 -4.99 -19.09
CA HIS A 27 6.22 -5.25 -19.25
C HIS A 27 5.38 -4.14 -18.59
N PRO A 28 4.52 -3.44 -19.34
CA PRO A 28 3.74 -2.31 -18.78
C PRO A 28 2.79 -2.73 -17.66
N THR A 29 2.18 -3.90 -17.76
CA THR A 29 1.28 -4.43 -16.73
C THR A 29 2.01 -4.64 -15.40
N PHE A 30 3.28 -5.06 -15.42
CA PHE A 30 4.09 -5.17 -14.21
C PHE A 30 4.18 -3.81 -13.51
N TRP A 31 4.54 -2.76 -14.22
CA TRP A 31 4.67 -1.42 -13.65
C TRP A 31 3.37 -0.88 -13.11
N ALA A 32 2.28 -1.04 -13.85
CA ALA A 32 0.97 -0.56 -13.43
C ALA A 32 0.54 -1.16 -12.08
N PHE A 33 0.64 -2.48 -11.93
CA PHE A 33 0.26 -3.15 -10.69
C PHE A 33 1.31 -3.04 -9.58
N SER A 34 2.61 -2.99 -9.92
CA SER A 34 3.66 -2.76 -8.93
C SER A 34 3.59 -1.34 -8.35
N LEU A 35 3.28 -0.34 -9.15
CA LEU A 35 3.04 1.02 -8.66
C LEU A 35 1.80 1.08 -7.77
N LEU A 36 0.74 0.33 -8.10
CA LEU A 36 -0.45 0.24 -7.26
C LEU A 36 -0.13 -0.32 -5.87
N THR A 37 0.57 -1.48 -5.80
CA THR A 37 0.97 -2.08 -4.52
C THR A 37 1.94 -1.19 -3.76
N THR A 38 2.92 -0.60 -4.46
CA THR A 38 3.94 0.28 -3.88
C THR A 38 3.31 1.54 -3.28
N ALA A 39 2.39 2.20 -3.99
CA ALA A 39 1.70 3.38 -3.49
C ALA A 39 0.81 3.06 -2.29
N SER A 40 0.08 1.95 -2.36
CA SER A 40 -0.74 1.46 -1.25
C SER A 40 0.09 1.15 -0.01
N TYR A 41 1.24 0.50 -0.18
CA TYR A 41 2.18 0.19 0.90
C TYR A 41 2.89 1.43 1.44
N GLY A 42 3.23 2.39 0.57
CA GLY A 42 3.85 3.66 0.94
C GLY A 42 2.98 4.45 1.92
N GLY A 43 1.66 4.51 1.69
CA GLY A 43 0.73 5.15 2.62
C GLY A 43 0.62 4.42 3.96
N LEU A 44 0.52 3.10 3.95
CA LEU A 44 0.58 2.29 5.18
C LEU A 44 1.88 2.52 5.93
N PHE A 45 3.02 2.46 5.24
CA PHE A 45 4.33 2.60 5.88
C PHE A 45 4.55 4.01 6.44
N THR A 46 4.05 5.05 5.76
CA THR A 46 4.04 6.41 6.31
C THR A 46 3.28 6.47 7.63
N PHE A 47 2.09 5.84 7.68
CA PHE A 47 1.34 5.74 8.92
C PHE A 47 2.13 4.99 9.99
N LEU A 48 2.69 3.83 9.70
CA LEU A 48 3.46 3.05 10.68
C LEU A 48 4.70 3.81 11.19
N ALA A 49 5.40 4.55 10.32
CA ALA A 49 6.60 5.29 10.69
C ALA A 49 6.31 6.54 11.55
N ALA A 50 5.18 7.22 11.32
CA ALA A 50 4.84 8.46 12.00
C ALA A 50 3.85 8.28 13.15
N SER A 51 3.01 7.24 13.13
CA SER A 51 1.83 7.16 14.01
C SER A 51 2.18 7.04 15.48
N SER A 52 3.22 6.31 15.86
CA SER A 52 3.61 6.20 17.28
C SER A 52 3.95 7.56 17.86
N PHE A 53 4.74 8.35 17.13
CA PHE A 53 5.09 9.71 17.55
C PHE A 53 3.85 10.61 17.58
N VAL A 54 3.06 10.63 16.51
CA VAL A 54 1.87 11.48 16.42
C VAL A 54 0.84 11.14 17.50
N PHE A 55 0.48 9.85 17.66
CA PHE A 55 -0.58 9.48 18.60
C PHE A 55 -0.12 9.53 20.06
N ILE A 56 1.13 9.20 20.37
CA ILE A 56 1.63 9.17 21.75
C ILE A 56 2.16 10.55 22.16
N GLU A 57 3.12 11.11 21.41
CA GLU A 57 3.83 12.33 21.82
C GLU A 57 3.05 13.61 21.49
N VAL A 58 2.36 13.66 20.33
CA VAL A 58 1.63 14.87 19.92
C VAL A 58 0.19 14.88 20.48
N LEU A 59 -0.51 13.74 20.39
CA LEU A 59 -1.93 13.64 20.78
C LEU A 59 -2.13 13.11 22.22
N GLY A 60 -1.06 12.72 22.91
CA GLY A 60 -1.08 12.34 24.31
C GLY A 60 -1.73 10.98 24.63
N LEU A 61 -1.82 10.07 23.66
CA LEU A 61 -2.35 8.74 23.93
C LEU A 61 -1.34 7.91 24.75
N THR A 62 -1.87 7.06 25.63
CA THR A 62 -1.06 6.05 26.28
C THR A 62 -0.65 4.97 25.27
N ARG A 63 0.43 4.22 25.55
CA ARG A 63 0.88 3.10 24.73
C ARG A 63 -0.21 2.05 24.52
N THR A 64 -1.03 1.79 25.52
CA THR A 64 -2.18 0.87 25.42
C THR A 64 -3.24 1.39 24.46
N GLN A 65 -3.58 2.67 24.51
CA GLN A 65 -4.53 3.29 23.59
C GLN A 65 -3.99 3.25 22.14
N TYR A 66 -2.70 3.52 21.96
CA TYR A 66 -2.05 3.41 20.65
C TYR A 66 -2.09 1.97 20.09
N SER A 67 -1.96 0.95 20.93
CA SER A 67 -2.13 -0.45 20.48
C SER A 67 -3.54 -0.70 19.92
N TRP A 68 -4.57 -0.07 20.48
CA TRP A 68 -5.92 -0.13 19.91
C TRP A 68 -6.05 0.60 18.57
N VAL A 69 -5.30 1.69 18.36
CA VAL A 69 -5.22 2.37 17.05
C VAL A 69 -4.66 1.42 15.98
N LEU A 70 -3.59 0.70 16.30
CA LEU A 70 -3.00 -0.27 15.37
C LEU A 70 -3.94 -1.45 15.11
N LEU A 71 -4.53 -2.02 16.16
CA LEU A 71 -5.46 -3.15 16.03
C LEU A 71 -6.67 -2.80 15.19
N SER A 72 -7.31 -1.65 15.46
CA SER A 72 -8.48 -1.20 14.70
C SER A 72 -8.15 -0.89 13.24
N SER A 73 -6.96 -0.34 12.96
CA SER A 73 -6.47 -0.14 11.59
C SER A 73 -6.26 -1.48 10.86
N ALA A 74 -5.70 -2.48 11.56
CA ALA A 74 -5.55 -3.83 11.00
C ALA A 74 -6.90 -4.49 10.73
N LEU A 75 -7.91 -4.29 11.59
CA LEU A 75 -9.27 -4.77 11.36
C LEU A 75 -9.91 -4.11 10.13
N ALA A 76 -9.72 -2.82 9.92
CA ALA A 76 -10.19 -2.14 8.70
C ALA A 76 -9.54 -2.74 7.45
N TYR A 77 -8.23 -3.01 7.45
CA TYR A 77 -7.55 -3.74 6.39
C TYR A 77 -8.17 -5.12 6.15
N PHE A 78 -8.37 -5.88 7.21
CA PHE A 78 -8.95 -7.22 7.14
C PHE A 78 -10.35 -7.20 6.51
N VAL A 79 -11.21 -6.28 6.94
CA VAL A 79 -12.54 -6.06 6.32
C VAL A 79 -12.39 -5.74 4.84
N GLY A 80 -11.41 -4.90 4.45
CA GLY A 80 -11.11 -4.61 3.04
C GLY A 80 -10.80 -5.85 2.22
N THR A 81 -10.10 -6.85 2.77
CA THR A 81 -9.79 -8.10 2.05
C THR A 81 -11.04 -8.94 1.75
N PHE A 82 -12.05 -8.93 2.62
CA PHE A 82 -13.34 -9.57 2.32
C PHE A 82 -14.08 -8.83 1.21
N PHE A 83 -14.12 -7.50 1.28
CA PHE A 83 -14.70 -6.68 0.21
C PHE A 83 -14.00 -6.89 -1.13
N CYS A 84 -12.68 -7.11 -1.15
CA CYS A 84 -11.94 -7.41 -2.36
C CYS A 84 -12.52 -8.62 -3.10
N ARG A 85 -12.75 -9.73 -2.42
CA ARG A 85 -13.33 -10.95 -3.03
C ARG A 85 -14.70 -10.68 -3.61
N TYR A 86 -15.56 -10.00 -2.87
CA TYR A 86 -16.92 -9.66 -3.30
C TYR A 86 -16.92 -8.75 -4.53
N LEU A 87 -16.12 -7.69 -4.50
CA LEU A 87 -16.04 -6.73 -5.59
C LEU A 87 -15.43 -7.33 -6.86
N LEU A 88 -14.37 -8.14 -6.73
CA LEU A 88 -13.76 -8.84 -7.86
C LEU A 88 -14.76 -9.76 -8.57
N ALA A 89 -15.54 -10.53 -7.82
CA ALA A 89 -16.54 -11.43 -8.38
C ALA A 89 -17.66 -10.66 -9.11
N ARG A 90 -18.01 -9.45 -8.66
CA ARG A 90 -19.16 -8.69 -9.19
C ARG A 90 -18.78 -7.66 -10.26
N HIS A 91 -17.62 -7.03 -10.15
CA HIS A 91 -17.23 -5.88 -10.99
C HIS A 91 -15.96 -6.10 -11.81
N GLY A 92 -15.24 -7.20 -11.57
CA GLY A 92 -13.95 -7.47 -12.19
C GLY A 92 -12.82 -6.58 -11.65
N LEU A 93 -11.59 -6.81 -12.13
CA LEU A 93 -10.37 -6.24 -11.55
C LEU A 93 -10.31 -4.72 -11.67
N LYS A 94 -10.52 -4.16 -12.87
CA LYS A 94 -10.37 -2.71 -13.11
C LYS A 94 -11.32 -1.89 -12.24
N ARG A 95 -12.61 -2.20 -12.24
CA ARG A 95 -13.60 -1.47 -11.43
C ARG A 95 -13.34 -1.60 -9.95
N THR A 96 -12.91 -2.77 -9.48
CA THR A 96 -12.57 -3.01 -8.07
C THR A 96 -11.41 -2.13 -7.63
N VAL A 97 -10.35 -2.03 -8.44
CA VAL A 97 -9.19 -1.17 -8.14
C VAL A 97 -9.59 0.31 -8.11
N VAL A 98 -10.41 0.77 -9.06
CA VAL A 98 -10.88 2.18 -9.10
C VAL A 98 -11.78 2.50 -7.89
N LEU A 99 -12.69 1.61 -7.50
CA LEU A 99 -13.52 1.80 -6.31
C LEU A 99 -12.67 1.88 -5.03
N ALA A 100 -11.67 0.99 -4.91
CA ALA A 100 -10.74 1.01 -3.78
C ALA A 100 -9.88 2.29 -3.77
N ALA A 101 -9.46 2.79 -4.94
CA ALA A 101 -8.75 4.06 -5.04
C ALA A 101 -9.62 5.23 -4.59
N GLY A 102 -10.91 5.22 -4.92
CA GLY A 102 -11.88 6.18 -4.40
C GLY A 102 -11.94 6.20 -2.86
N LEU A 103 -11.93 5.03 -2.21
CA LEU A 103 -11.85 4.93 -0.75
C LEU A 103 -10.55 5.51 -0.20
N SER A 104 -9.41 5.17 -0.83
CA SER A 104 -8.10 5.65 -0.38
C SER A 104 -7.95 7.16 -0.56
N VAL A 105 -8.38 7.71 -1.71
CA VAL A 105 -8.33 9.16 -1.98
C VAL A 105 -9.26 9.93 -1.04
N SER A 106 -10.48 9.46 -0.85
CA SER A 106 -11.42 10.10 0.09
C SER A 106 -10.88 10.05 1.53
N GLY A 107 -10.34 8.90 1.97
CA GLY A 107 -9.72 8.76 3.28
C GLY A 107 -8.57 9.74 3.48
N GLY A 108 -7.59 9.76 2.56
CA GLY A 108 -6.45 10.69 2.63
C GLY A 108 -6.86 12.16 2.58
N THR A 109 -7.84 12.51 1.74
CA THR A 109 -8.35 13.89 1.63
C THR A 109 -9.10 14.32 2.90
N LEU A 110 -9.87 13.43 3.51
CA LEU A 110 -10.55 13.71 4.78
C LEU A 110 -9.56 13.84 5.94
N VAL A 111 -8.46 13.07 5.96
CA VAL A 111 -7.38 13.23 6.96
C VAL A 111 -6.78 14.64 6.86
N VAL A 112 -6.37 15.08 5.67
CA VAL A 112 -5.78 16.41 5.49
C VAL A 112 -6.79 17.52 5.71
N GLY A 113 -8.03 17.36 5.25
CA GLY A 113 -9.11 18.33 5.44
C GLY A 113 -9.44 18.53 6.92
N GLY A 114 -9.59 17.45 7.68
CA GLY A 114 -9.82 17.52 9.13
C GLY A 114 -8.67 18.20 9.89
N ALA A 115 -7.42 17.84 9.55
CA ALA A 115 -6.24 18.49 10.13
C ALA A 115 -6.18 19.99 9.81
N ALA A 116 -6.51 20.40 8.57
CA ALA A 116 -6.55 21.80 8.15
C ALA A 116 -7.66 22.60 8.86
N LEU A 117 -8.75 21.94 9.26
CA LEU A 117 -9.82 22.54 10.07
C LEU A 117 -9.49 22.56 11.58
N GLY A 118 -8.28 22.15 11.96
CA GLY A 118 -7.83 22.13 13.36
C GLY A 118 -8.36 20.94 14.16
N TRP A 119 -8.89 19.92 13.52
CA TRP A 119 -9.38 18.70 14.18
C TRP A 119 -8.19 17.75 14.45
N HIS A 120 -7.47 18.01 15.52
CA HIS A 120 -6.30 17.22 15.91
C HIS A 120 -6.62 16.13 16.95
N GLN A 121 -7.88 15.77 17.12
CA GLN A 121 -8.26 14.64 17.97
C GLN A 121 -7.89 13.30 17.32
N PRO A 122 -7.53 12.28 18.10
CA PRO A 122 -7.13 10.97 17.57
C PRO A 122 -8.13 10.34 16.59
N TRP A 123 -9.42 10.45 16.89
CA TRP A 123 -10.49 9.91 16.04
C TRP A 123 -10.63 10.67 14.70
N ALA A 124 -10.31 11.97 14.67
CA ALA A 124 -10.39 12.77 13.44
C ALA A 124 -9.34 12.36 12.39
N LEU A 125 -8.21 11.83 12.84
CA LEU A 125 -7.20 11.24 11.95
C LEU A 125 -7.51 9.76 11.64
N LEU A 126 -7.99 9.02 12.63
CA LEU A 126 -8.12 7.58 12.55
C LEU A 126 -9.33 7.14 11.71
N LEU A 127 -10.51 7.76 11.89
CA LEU A 127 -11.71 7.36 11.16
C LEU A 127 -11.56 7.51 9.63
N PRO A 128 -11.05 8.64 9.11
CA PRO A 128 -10.78 8.73 7.68
C PRO A 128 -9.66 7.78 7.22
N PHE A 129 -8.66 7.51 8.06
CA PHE A 129 -7.60 6.57 7.73
C PHE A 129 -8.13 5.12 7.58
N TYR A 130 -9.22 4.74 8.23
CA TYR A 130 -9.85 3.44 8.00
C TYR A 130 -10.36 3.29 6.56
N LEU A 131 -10.79 4.36 5.89
CA LEU A 131 -11.15 4.30 4.47
C LEU A 131 -9.90 3.96 3.61
N PHE A 132 -8.76 4.57 3.95
CA PHE A 132 -7.50 4.23 3.31
C PHE A 132 -7.15 2.76 3.54
N MET A 133 -7.30 2.25 4.76
CA MET A 133 -7.00 0.86 5.12
C MET A 133 -7.96 -0.16 4.46
N LEU A 134 -9.24 0.18 4.30
CA LEU A 134 -10.18 -0.61 3.50
C LEU A 134 -9.70 -0.72 2.05
N GLY A 135 -9.32 0.41 1.43
CA GLY A 135 -8.73 0.45 0.09
C GLY A 135 -7.44 -0.35 0.00
N HIS A 136 -6.56 -0.23 1.00
CA HIS A 136 -5.32 -1.00 1.09
C HIS A 136 -5.58 -2.52 1.08
N GLY A 137 -6.59 -3.00 1.81
CA GLY A 137 -7.01 -4.41 1.83
C GLY A 137 -7.48 -4.93 0.47
N ILE A 138 -7.88 -4.05 -0.44
CA ILE A 138 -8.25 -4.40 -1.81
C ILE A 138 -7.05 -4.26 -2.76
N HIS A 139 -6.27 -3.19 -2.65
CA HIS A 139 -5.15 -2.92 -3.56
C HIS A 139 -4.05 -3.96 -3.46
N GLN A 140 -3.71 -4.44 -2.25
CA GLN A 140 -2.62 -5.39 -2.07
C GLN A 140 -2.84 -6.71 -2.82
N PRO A 141 -3.93 -7.47 -2.63
CA PRO A 141 -4.14 -8.70 -3.36
C PRO A 141 -4.33 -8.47 -4.87
N CYS A 142 -5.04 -7.41 -5.28
CA CYS A 142 -5.25 -7.08 -6.69
C CYS A 142 -3.93 -6.72 -7.38
N GLY A 143 -3.13 -5.87 -6.75
CA GLY A 143 -1.86 -5.44 -7.30
C GLY A 143 -0.83 -6.55 -7.34
N GLN A 144 -0.70 -7.36 -6.28
CA GLN A 144 0.22 -8.49 -6.25
C GLN A 144 -0.12 -9.53 -7.33
N SER A 145 -1.40 -9.91 -7.45
CA SER A 145 -1.83 -10.85 -8.48
C SER A 145 -1.68 -10.28 -9.90
N GLY A 146 -1.95 -8.99 -10.09
CA GLY A 146 -1.78 -8.31 -11.37
C GLY A 146 -0.32 -8.16 -11.79
N ALA A 147 0.59 -7.89 -10.86
CA ALA A 147 2.02 -7.78 -11.12
C ALA A 147 2.68 -9.11 -11.46
N VAL A 148 2.23 -10.21 -10.84
CA VAL A 148 2.81 -11.56 -11.01
C VAL A 148 2.11 -12.37 -12.10
N GLY A 149 0.81 -12.19 -12.29
CA GLY A 149 -0.03 -13.00 -13.19
C GLY A 149 0.48 -13.15 -14.61
N PRO A 150 1.01 -12.10 -15.28
CA PRO A 150 1.56 -12.21 -16.63
C PRO A 150 2.81 -13.10 -16.75
N PHE A 151 3.42 -13.50 -15.62
CA PHE A 151 4.73 -14.19 -15.60
C PHE A 151 4.70 -15.55 -14.89
N PRO A 152 3.90 -16.53 -15.32
CA PRO A 152 3.79 -17.82 -14.62
C PRO A 152 5.13 -18.56 -14.55
N GLN A 153 6.01 -18.40 -15.56
CA GLN A 153 7.34 -19.01 -15.60
C GLN A 153 8.41 -18.22 -14.80
N ALA A 154 8.09 -16.99 -14.40
CA ALA A 154 8.98 -16.08 -13.66
C ALA A 154 8.27 -15.46 -12.44
N ALA A 155 7.26 -16.13 -11.91
CA ALA A 155 6.42 -15.61 -10.82
C ALA A 155 7.23 -15.20 -9.59
N GLY A 156 8.24 -15.99 -9.20
CA GLY A 156 9.14 -15.65 -8.10
C GLY A 156 9.95 -14.38 -8.36
N MET A 157 10.43 -14.17 -9.59
CA MET A 157 11.16 -12.96 -9.99
C MET A 157 10.26 -11.72 -9.96
N ALA A 158 9.04 -11.82 -10.54
CA ALA A 158 8.09 -10.72 -10.56
C ALA A 158 7.65 -10.36 -9.12
N SER A 159 7.42 -11.36 -8.27
CA SER A 159 7.09 -11.13 -6.86
C SER A 159 8.23 -10.48 -6.08
N ALA A 160 9.48 -10.91 -6.30
CA ALA A 160 10.67 -10.32 -5.65
C ALA A 160 10.87 -8.85 -6.08
N LEU A 161 10.72 -8.55 -7.37
CA LEU A 161 10.80 -7.18 -7.89
C LEU A 161 9.69 -6.29 -7.33
N ASN A 162 8.45 -6.79 -7.28
CA ASN A 162 7.34 -6.06 -6.67
C ASN A 162 7.60 -5.77 -5.18
N GLY A 163 8.05 -6.78 -4.41
CA GLY A 163 8.44 -6.60 -3.02
C GLY A 163 9.59 -5.61 -2.83
N PHE A 164 10.58 -5.63 -3.72
CA PHE A 164 11.68 -4.66 -3.72
C PHE A 164 11.17 -3.22 -3.89
N MET A 165 10.25 -2.98 -4.84
CA MET A 165 9.65 -1.66 -5.04
C MET A 165 8.90 -1.17 -3.79
N MET A 166 8.15 -2.06 -3.15
CA MET A 166 7.44 -1.75 -1.90
C MET A 166 8.42 -1.38 -0.78
N MET A 167 9.51 -2.15 -0.60
CA MET A 167 10.52 -1.87 0.42
C MET A 167 11.29 -0.59 0.14
N LEU A 168 11.57 -0.29 -1.12
CA LEU A 168 12.22 0.97 -1.52
C LEU A 168 11.35 2.18 -1.14
N ALA A 169 10.05 2.11 -1.40
CA ALA A 169 9.11 3.16 -0.97
C ALA A 169 9.04 3.27 0.56
N ALA A 170 9.02 2.15 1.27
CA ALA A 170 9.04 2.12 2.73
C ALA A 170 10.31 2.78 3.29
N PHE A 171 11.47 2.45 2.75
CA PHE A 171 12.75 3.05 3.13
C PHE A 171 12.77 4.57 2.88
N ALA A 172 12.34 4.99 1.69
CA ALA A 172 12.25 6.41 1.35
C ALA A 172 11.32 7.18 2.29
N MET A 173 10.15 6.60 2.60
CA MET A 173 9.17 7.20 3.51
C MET A 173 9.66 7.22 4.96
N GLY A 174 10.30 6.15 5.43
CA GLY A 174 10.91 6.14 6.77
C GLY A 174 11.97 7.25 6.93
N GLY A 175 12.83 7.41 5.92
CA GLY A 175 13.82 8.49 5.89
C GLY A 175 13.21 9.89 5.78
N TRP A 176 12.13 10.04 5.01
CA TRP A 176 11.40 11.30 4.90
C TRP A 176 10.69 11.66 6.21
N VAL A 177 9.91 10.74 6.76
CA VAL A 177 9.22 10.93 8.05
C VAL A 177 10.22 11.28 9.14
N GLY A 178 11.31 10.50 9.29
CA GLY A 178 12.30 10.73 10.34
C GLY A 178 12.97 12.12 10.30
N ARG A 179 13.00 12.76 9.13
CA ARG A 179 13.55 14.12 8.98
C ARG A 179 12.51 15.24 9.18
N HIS A 180 11.22 14.93 9.09
CA HIS A 180 10.14 15.91 9.11
C HIS A 180 9.24 15.80 10.34
N LEU A 181 9.56 14.94 11.31
CA LEU A 181 8.86 14.92 12.61
C LEU A 181 9.19 16.21 13.37
N ASP A 182 8.22 17.10 13.41
CA ASP A 182 8.35 18.48 13.92
C ASP A 182 7.47 18.77 15.15
N GLY A 183 6.95 17.73 15.79
CA GLY A 183 6.01 17.85 16.92
C GLY A 183 4.57 18.11 16.51
N THR A 184 4.25 17.96 15.22
CA THR A 184 2.90 18.14 14.68
C THR A 184 2.36 16.87 14.01
N VAL A 185 1.08 16.89 13.62
CA VAL A 185 0.42 15.80 12.88
C VAL A 185 0.75 15.82 11.39
N TRP A 186 1.31 16.93 10.87
CA TRP A 186 1.41 17.20 9.43
C TRP A 186 2.26 16.20 8.64
N PRO A 187 3.40 15.71 9.14
CA PRO A 187 4.18 14.71 8.39
C PRO A 187 3.40 13.43 8.10
N LEU A 188 2.61 12.95 9.08
CA LEU A 188 1.72 11.79 8.89
C LEU A 188 0.62 12.11 7.87
N VAL A 189 -0.04 13.24 8.05
CA VAL A 189 -1.18 13.68 7.22
C VAL A 189 -0.78 13.84 5.77
N TYR A 190 0.30 14.59 5.49
CA TYR A 190 0.77 14.81 4.12
C TYR A 190 1.28 13.53 3.46
N GLY A 191 1.97 12.67 4.18
CA GLY A 191 2.48 11.43 3.62
C GLY A 191 1.36 10.46 3.24
N VAL A 192 0.33 10.29 4.09
CA VAL A 192 -0.84 9.47 3.77
C VAL A 192 -1.62 10.06 2.59
N TRP A 193 -1.83 11.38 2.58
CA TRP A 193 -2.53 12.07 1.49
C TRP A 193 -1.77 11.96 0.16
N PHE A 194 -0.46 12.20 0.16
CA PHE A 194 0.38 12.03 -1.03
C PHE A 194 0.20 10.66 -1.67
N TRP A 195 0.33 9.59 -0.89
CA TRP A 195 0.18 8.23 -1.39
C TRP A 195 -1.25 7.90 -1.83
N SER A 196 -2.26 8.48 -1.19
CA SER A 196 -3.65 8.32 -1.63
C SER A 196 -3.88 8.94 -3.01
N LEU A 197 -3.27 10.10 -3.30
CA LEU A 197 -3.33 10.73 -4.62
C LEU A 197 -2.57 9.91 -5.68
N VAL A 198 -1.39 9.39 -5.34
CA VAL A 198 -0.64 8.48 -6.23
C VAL A 198 -1.47 7.24 -6.55
N LEU A 199 -2.14 6.65 -5.56
CA LEU A 199 -3.06 5.53 -5.77
C LEU A 199 -4.20 5.89 -6.73
N GLY A 200 -4.82 7.06 -6.54
CA GLY A 200 -5.86 7.56 -7.43
C GLY A 200 -5.38 7.68 -8.87
N ALA A 201 -4.20 8.29 -9.07
CA ALA A 201 -3.61 8.46 -10.39
C ALA A 201 -3.27 7.12 -11.06
N VAL A 202 -2.67 6.18 -10.32
CA VAL A 202 -2.32 4.85 -10.85
C VAL A 202 -3.58 4.05 -11.20
N ALA A 203 -4.60 4.07 -10.34
CA ALA A 203 -5.85 3.36 -10.58
C ALA A 203 -6.62 3.90 -11.79
N TRP A 204 -6.47 5.19 -12.09
CA TRP A 204 -7.09 5.81 -13.27
C TRP A 204 -6.44 5.37 -14.58
N ILE A 205 -5.14 5.08 -14.56
CA ILE A 205 -4.37 4.65 -15.73
C ILE A 205 -4.57 3.16 -16.02
N LEU A 206 -4.86 2.33 -15.01
CA LEU A 206 -5.15 0.90 -15.15
C LEU A 206 -6.49 0.64 -15.86
#